data_6503b2a68a3bbe71e3b12c714a4cdf14
#
_entry.id   6503b2a68a3bbe71e3b12c714a4cdf14
#
_cell.length_a   1.000
_cell.length_b   1.000
_cell.length_c   1.000
_cell.angle_alpha   90.00
_cell.angle_beta   90.00
_cell.angle_gamma   90.00
#
_symmetry.space_group_name_H-M   'P 1'
#
loop_
_entity.id
_entity.type
_entity.pdbx_description
1 polymer ?
#
loop_
_entity_poly.entity_id
_entity_poly.type
_entity_poly.pdbx_seq_one_letter_code
_entity_poly.pdbx_strand_id
1 'polypeptide(L)'
;MVLPQKAPKATLKVRSRPFRAAFTHFTTSYSLQTAAHYDLILARCRELFLAKTHDYGTAWRILRLPSVTDQIFIKANRIRTIQEVGQQLIADDVDGEFVAIINYCLIALMQLRLPADAPLDLPAAQVEAAYDHENALNRDLLLAKNHDYGEAWRQMRVSSITDLILMKLHRVKQLEDIGGDAWVSEGVEGSYRDMLNYAVFALILREEAAG
;
A
#
# COMPACT_ATOMS: atom_id res chain seq x y z
N MET A 1 52.95 -52.45 18.17
CA MET A 1 51.62 -51.92 17.87
C MET A 1 51.68 -50.44 18.16
N VAL A 2 51.92 -49.60 17.15
CA VAL A 2 52.21 -48.19 17.27
C VAL A 2 50.94 -47.43 16.74
N LEU A 3 50.37 -46.60 17.59
CA LEU A 3 49.16 -45.76 17.24
C LEU A 3 49.60 -44.56 16.41
N PRO A 4 48.85 -44.19 15.37
CA PRO A 4 49.20 -43.01 14.56
C PRO A 4 48.86 -41.72 15.26
N GLN A 5 49.75 -40.73 15.20
CA GLN A 5 49.62 -39.37 15.71
C GLN A 5 48.62 -38.56 14.87
N LYS A 6 47.75 -37.80 15.54
CA LYS A 6 46.79 -36.86 14.99
C LYS A 6 47.48 -35.61 14.40
N ALA A 7 47.23 -35.30 13.15
CA ALA A 7 47.68 -34.07 12.49
C ALA A 7 46.98 -32.81 13.06
N PRO A 8 47.64 -31.63 13.08
CA PRO A 8 47.08 -30.41 13.62
C PRO A 8 45.99 -29.82 12.70
N LYS A 9 44.90 -29.39 13.30
CA LYS A 9 43.80 -28.70 12.62
C LYS A 9 44.25 -27.29 12.16
N ALA A 10 44.27 -27.04 10.87
CA ALA A 10 44.47 -25.72 10.29
C ALA A 10 43.25 -24.83 10.60
N THR A 11 43.44 -23.76 11.36
CA THR A 11 42.46 -22.73 11.65
C THR A 11 42.38 -21.79 10.43
N LEU A 12 41.30 -21.90 9.68
CA LEU A 12 40.99 -20.98 8.58
C LEU A 12 40.58 -19.61 9.20
N LYS A 13 41.47 -18.60 9.10
CA LYS A 13 41.12 -17.21 9.43
C LYS A 13 40.21 -16.67 8.32
N VAL A 14 38.90 -16.64 8.56
CA VAL A 14 37.94 -15.93 7.72
C VAL A 14 38.21 -14.44 7.89
N ARG A 15 38.78 -13.79 6.89
CA ARG A 15 38.86 -12.33 6.80
C ARG A 15 37.46 -11.80 6.57
N SER A 16 36.84 -11.24 7.60
CA SER A 16 35.61 -10.45 7.47
C SER A 16 35.92 -9.18 6.67
N ARG A 17 35.52 -9.15 5.40
CA ARG A 17 35.45 -7.92 4.61
C ARG A 17 34.32 -7.04 5.14
N PRO A 18 34.46 -5.70 5.16
CA PRO A 18 33.39 -4.81 5.61
C PRO A 18 32.30 -4.72 4.53
N PHE A 19 31.36 -5.66 4.55
CA PHE A 19 30.19 -5.67 3.66
C PHE A 19 29.09 -4.67 4.13
N ARG A 20 29.25 -4.10 5.32
CA ARG A 20 28.24 -3.25 5.98
C ARG A 20 28.16 -1.82 5.43
N ALA A 21 29.23 -1.22 4.96
CA ALA A 21 29.24 0.20 4.58
C ALA A 21 28.57 0.51 3.24
N ALA A 22 28.65 -0.42 2.27
CA ALA A 22 28.03 -0.23 0.94
C ALA A 22 26.51 -0.42 0.98
N PHE A 23 26.00 -1.29 1.87
CA PHE A 23 24.57 -1.57 1.97
C PHE A 23 23.79 -0.43 2.62
N THR A 24 24.37 0.29 3.59
CA THR A 24 23.72 1.42 4.28
C THR A 24 23.54 2.65 3.39
N HIS A 25 24.48 2.97 2.51
CA HIS A 25 24.35 4.10 1.58
C HIS A 25 23.33 3.82 0.45
N PHE A 26 23.22 2.58 0.01
CA PHE A 26 22.31 2.17 -1.05
C PHE A 26 20.85 2.22 -0.57
N THR A 27 20.56 1.70 0.62
CA THR A 27 19.23 1.71 1.24
C THR A 27 18.73 3.11 1.56
N THR A 28 19.60 4.02 1.99
CA THR A 28 19.22 5.41 2.32
C THR A 28 18.82 6.20 1.07
N SER A 29 19.49 5.99 -0.06
CA SER A 29 19.17 6.68 -1.33
C SER A 29 17.81 6.24 -1.88
N TYR A 30 17.51 4.94 -1.89
CA TYR A 30 16.23 4.41 -2.35
C TYR A 30 15.06 4.83 -1.44
N SER A 31 15.24 4.83 -0.14
CA SER A 31 14.20 5.25 0.81
C SER A 31 13.80 6.72 0.64
N LEU A 32 14.75 7.60 0.37
CA LEU A 32 14.47 9.01 0.04
C LEU A 32 13.73 9.15 -1.29
N GLN A 33 14.09 8.35 -2.28
CA GLN A 33 13.44 8.35 -3.59
C GLN A 33 12.00 7.82 -3.48
N THR A 34 11.77 6.75 -2.73
CA THR A 34 10.42 6.21 -2.48
C THR A 34 9.54 7.21 -1.76
N ALA A 35 10.06 7.91 -0.74
CA ALA A 35 9.31 8.95 -0.05
C ALA A 35 8.87 10.08 -1.01
N ALA A 36 9.78 10.52 -1.88
CA ALA A 36 9.49 11.56 -2.88
C ALA A 36 8.44 11.10 -3.90
N HIS A 37 8.54 9.86 -4.42
CA HIS A 37 7.54 9.29 -5.32
C HIS A 37 6.18 9.12 -4.64
N TYR A 38 6.17 8.63 -3.39
CA TYR A 38 4.95 8.55 -2.59
C TYR A 38 4.27 9.90 -2.52
N ASP A 39 5.00 10.95 -2.12
CA ASP A 39 4.45 12.30 -1.96
C ASP A 39 3.87 12.85 -3.29
N LEU A 40 4.52 12.59 -4.42
CA LEU A 40 4.01 12.99 -5.74
C LEU A 40 2.73 12.24 -6.13
N ILE A 41 2.66 10.93 -5.89
CA ILE A 41 1.47 10.12 -6.20
C ILE A 41 0.31 10.57 -5.31
N LEU A 42 0.54 10.74 -4.02
CA LEU A 42 -0.51 11.16 -3.09
C LEU A 42 -0.98 12.59 -3.35
N ALA A 43 -0.10 13.49 -3.81
CA ALA A 43 -0.51 14.84 -4.23
C ALA A 43 -1.52 14.78 -5.40
N ARG A 44 -1.27 13.94 -6.42
CA ARG A 44 -2.22 13.72 -7.55
C ARG A 44 -3.53 13.07 -7.09
N CYS A 45 -3.45 12.08 -6.19
CA CYS A 45 -4.64 11.44 -5.61
C CYS A 45 -5.50 12.46 -4.84
N ARG A 46 -4.84 13.31 -4.05
CA ARG A 46 -5.47 14.38 -3.28
C ARG A 46 -6.15 15.42 -4.17
N GLU A 47 -5.48 15.90 -5.20
CA GLU A 47 -6.05 16.85 -6.16
C GLU A 47 -7.34 16.30 -6.78
N LEU A 48 -7.30 15.06 -7.27
CA LEU A 48 -8.48 14.39 -7.82
C LEU A 48 -9.60 14.21 -6.77
N PHE A 49 -9.26 13.83 -5.54
CA PHE A 49 -10.22 13.65 -4.46
C PHE A 49 -10.90 14.97 -4.10
N LEU A 50 -10.15 16.06 -3.96
CA LEU A 50 -10.68 17.38 -3.64
C LEU A 50 -11.53 17.95 -4.77
N ALA A 51 -11.14 17.77 -6.04
CA ALA A 51 -11.95 18.15 -7.19
C ALA A 51 -13.30 17.42 -7.18
N LYS A 52 -13.32 16.11 -6.93
CA LYS A 52 -14.57 15.34 -6.78
C LYS A 52 -15.38 15.76 -5.57
N THR A 53 -14.75 16.10 -4.47
CA THR A 53 -15.43 16.62 -3.26
C THR A 53 -16.08 17.97 -3.54
N HIS A 54 -15.42 18.82 -4.33
CA HIS A 54 -16.02 20.08 -4.77
C HIS A 54 -17.29 19.86 -5.60
N ASP A 55 -17.27 18.91 -6.53
CA ASP A 55 -18.37 18.66 -7.47
C ASP A 55 -19.55 17.89 -6.84
N TYR A 56 -19.25 16.93 -5.98
CA TYR A 56 -20.23 15.95 -5.46
C TYR A 56 -20.41 15.99 -3.94
N GLY A 57 -19.72 16.92 -3.25
CA GLY A 57 -19.72 16.97 -1.79
C GLY A 57 -19.16 15.69 -1.18
N THR A 58 -19.71 15.31 -0.04
CA THR A 58 -19.32 14.10 0.69
C THR A 58 -20.27 12.91 0.42
N ALA A 59 -20.73 12.76 -0.81
CA ALA A 59 -21.67 11.69 -1.20
C ALA A 59 -21.15 10.27 -0.83
N TRP A 60 -19.84 10.07 -0.74
CA TRP A 60 -19.22 8.83 -0.28
C TRP A 60 -19.61 8.46 1.16
N ARG A 61 -20.08 9.42 1.98
CA ARG A 61 -20.58 9.19 3.34
C ARG A 61 -21.83 8.30 3.40
N ILE A 62 -22.58 8.21 2.30
CA ILE A 62 -23.74 7.31 2.16
C ILE A 62 -23.30 5.83 2.15
N LEU A 63 -22.08 5.56 1.69
CA LEU A 63 -21.57 4.22 1.58
C LEU A 63 -21.26 3.66 2.99
N ARG A 64 -21.80 2.51 3.30
CA ARG A 64 -21.33 1.70 4.43
C ARG A 64 -19.94 1.18 4.13
N LEU A 65 -19.14 0.88 5.15
CA LEU A 65 -17.78 0.41 4.99
C LEU A 65 -17.66 -0.80 4.03
N PRO A 66 -18.53 -1.83 4.10
CA PRO A 66 -18.50 -2.92 3.10
C PRO A 66 -18.73 -2.45 1.66
N SER A 67 -19.52 -1.38 1.45
CA SER A 67 -19.71 -0.83 0.11
C SER A 67 -18.46 -0.13 -0.41
N VAL A 68 -17.66 0.50 0.47
CA VAL A 68 -16.35 1.06 0.11
C VAL A 68 -15.37 -0.06 -0.24
N THR A 69 -15.36 -1.15 0.54
CA THR A 69 -14.60 -2.38 0.26
C THR A 69 -14.92 -2.92 -1.13
N ASP A 70 -16.21 -2.97 -1.50
CA ASP A 70 -16.64 -3.43 -2.82
C ASP A 70 -16.20 -2.49 -3.95
N GLN A 71 -16.13 -1.18 -3.74
CA GLN A 71 -15.57 -0.25 -4.71
C GLN A 71 -14.08 -0.55 -4.97
N ILE A 72 -13.30 -0.80 -3.93
CA ILE A 72 -11.88 -1.18 -4.07
C ILE A 72 -11.78 -2.52 -4.82
N PHE A 73 -12.65 -3.49 -4.49
CA PHE A 73 -12.68 -4.80 -5.15
C PHE A 73 -12.93 -4.67 -6.67
N ILE A 74 -13.90 -3.86 -7.10
CA ILE A 74 -14.19 -3.66 -8.52
C ILE A 74 -12.95 -3.15 -9.26
N LYS A 75 -12.23 -2.18 -8.67
CA LYS A 75 -11.00 -1.61 -9.24
C LYS A 75 -9.87 -2.64 -9.34
N ALA A 76 -9.58 -3.32 -8.25
CA ALA A 76 -8.55 -4.35 -8.22
C ALA A 76 -8.85 -5.53 -9.16
N ASN A 77 -10.11 -5.97 -9.22
CA ASN A 77 -10.53 -7.03 -10.12
C ASN A 77 -10.43 -6.63 -11.59
N ARG A 78 -10.77 -5.37 -11.94
CA ARG A 78 -10.58 -4.85 -13.30
C ARG A 78 -9.11 -4.87 -13.70
N ILE A 79 -8.21 -4.40 -12.83
CA ILE A 79 -6.76 -4.45 -13.06
C ILE A 79 -6.33 -5.90 -13.35
N ARG A 80 -6.74 -6.86 -12.53
CA ARG A 80 -6.42 -8.27 -12.70
C ARG A 80 -6.93 -8.81 -14.04
N THR A 81 -8.18 -8.52 -14.40
CA THR A 81 -8.77 -8.95 -15.67
C THR A 81 -7.96 -8.42 -16.85
N ILE A 82 -7.55 -7.15 -16.84
CA ILE A 82 -6.70 -6.56 -17.89
C ILE A 82 -5.34 -7.26 -17.95
N GLN A 83 -4.73 -7.55 -16.80
CA GLN A 83 -3.45 -8.27 -16.74
C GLN A 83 -3.52 -9.69 -17.28
N GLU A 84 -4.64 -10.40 -17.04
CA GLU A 84 -4.86 -11.78 -17.51
C GLU A 84 -5.22 -11.85 -19.01
N VAL A 85 -6.08 -10.95 -19.47
CA VAL A 85 -6.57 -10.93 -20.86
C VAL A 85 -5.57 -10.25 -21.80
N GLY A 86 -4.75 -9.34 -21.27
CA GLY A 86 -3.78 -8.57 -22.08
C GLY A 86 -4.43 -7.55 -23.01
N GLN A 87 -5.75 -7.31 -22.90
CA GLN A 87 -6.50 -6.40 -23.75
C GLN A 87 -7.46 -5.55 -22.90
N GLN A 88 -7.51 -4.26 -23.22
CA GLN A 88 -8.37 -3.28 -22.58
C GLN A 88 -9.35 -2.71 -23.62
N LEU A 89 -10.65 -2.74 -23.32
CA LEU A 89 -11.70 -2.23 -24.23
C LEU A 89 -12.18 -0.82 -23.86
N ILE A 90 -12.03 -0.43 -22.57
CA ILE A 90 -12.42 0.87 -22.06
C ILE A 90 -11.16 1.73 -21.92
N ALA A 91 -11.23 2.99 -22.34
CA ALA A 91 -10.08 3.90 -22.39
C ALA A 91 -9.50 4.30 -21.00
N ASP A 92 -10.23 4.02 -19.90
CA ASP A 92 -9.76 4.32 -18.56
C ASP A 92 -8.48 3.56 -18.23
N ASP A 93 -7.43 4.29 -17.92
CA ASP A 93 -6.11 3.76 -17.65
C ASP A 93 -6.07 2.89 -16.37
N VAL A 94 -5.20 1.86 -16.39
CA VAL A 94 -4.90 1.01 -15.23
C VAL A 94 -4.34 1.85 -14.05
N ASP A 95 -3.58 2.90 -14.34
CA ASP A 95 -3.07 3.80 -13.31
C ASP A 95 -4.20 4.56 -12.60
N GLY A 96 -5.24 4.95 -13.33
CA GLY A 96 -6.46 5.51 -12.77
C GLY A 96 -7.19 4.57 -11.80
N GLU A 97 -7.14 3.25 -12.04
CA GLU A 97 -7.71 2.27 -11.10
C GLU A 97 -6.89 2.18 -9.80
N PHE A 98 -5.54 2.23 -9.88
CA PHE A 98 -4.71 2.29 -8.66
C PHE A 98 -4.93 3.60 -7.88
N VAL A 99 -5.04 4.74 -8.56
CA VAL A 99 -5.41 6.02 -7.94
C VAL A 99 -6.77 5.93 -7.24
N ALA A 100 -7.75 5.28 -7.87
CA ALA A 100 -9.05 5.06 -7.26
C ALA A 100 -8.97 4.16 -6.02
N ILE A 101 -8.16 3.08 -6.04
CA ILE A 101 -7.91 2.23 -4.87
C ILE A 101 -7.35 3.06 -3.71
N ILE A 102 -6.34 3.89 -3.96
CA ILE A 102 -5.74 4.77 -2.95
C ILE A 102 -6.82 5.65 -2.32
N ASN A 103 -7.61 6.35 -3.14
CA ASN A 103 -8.63 7.27 -2.65
C ASN A 103 -9.75 6.54 -1.88
N TYR A 104 -10.21 5.37 -2.35
CA TYR A 104 -11.20 4.59 -1.59
C TYR A 104 -10.64 4.03 -0.27
N CYS A 105 -9.36 3.65 -0.21
CA CYS A 105 -8.71 3.28 1.05
C CYS A 105 -8.69 4.47 2.04
N LEU A 106 -8.34 5.68 1.57
CA LEU A 106 -8.39 6.88 2.41
C LEU A 106 -9.81 7.22 2.85
N ILE A 107 -10.82 7.09 1.97
CA ILE A 107 -12.23 7.22 2.33
C ILE A 107 -12.62 6.23 3.44
N ALA A 108 -12.22 4.96 3.32
CA ALA A 108 -12.50 3.95 4.33
C ALA A 108 -11.86 4.30 5.68
N LEU A 109 -10.59 4.74 5.67
CA LEU A 109 -9.87 5.16 6.86
C LEU A 109 -10.51 6.38 7.53
N MET A 110 -10.91 7.40 6.75
CA MET A 110 -11.67 8.54 7.26
C MET A 110 -13.01 8.10 7.86
N GLN A 111 -13.75 7.20 7.21
CA GLN A 111 -15.02 6.69 7.72
C GLN A 111 -14.87 5.95 9.06
N LEU A 112 -13.77 5.20 9.25
CA LEU A 112 -13.46 4.51 10.51
C LEU A 112 -13.20 5.48 11.68
N ARG A 113 -12.79 6.73 11.39
CA ARG A 113 -12.52 7.76 12.41
C ARG A 113 -13.74 8.62 12.75
N LEU A 114 -14.68 8.71 11.82
CA LEU A 114 -15.84 9.54 12.01
C LEU A 114 -16.80 8.94 13.05
N PRO A 115 -17.41 9.75 13.94
CA PRO A 115 -18.47 9.32 14.82
C PRO A 115 -19.66 8.75 14.02
N ALA A 116 -20.37 7.79 14.61
CA ALA A 116 -21.51 7.14 13.97
C ALA A 116 -22.64 8.12 13.62
N ASP A 117 -22.77 9.22 14.37
CA ASP A 117 -23.75 10.29 14.20
C ASP A 117 -23.21 11.49 13.38
N ALA A 118 -22.00 11.39 12.83
CA ALA A 118 -21.45 12.45 11.99
C ALA A 118 -22.39 12.74 10.80
N PRO A 119 -22.61 14.01 10.44
CA PRO A 119 -23.52 14.39 9.35
C PRO A 119 -23.02 13.82 8.02
N LEU A 120 -23.96 13.62 7.07
CA LEU A 120 -23.60 13.19 5.71
C LEU A 120 -22.79 14.26 4.98
N ASP A 121 -23.18 15.52 5.13
CA ASP A 121 -22.47 16.65 4.56
C ASP A 121 -21.44 17.17 5.55
N LEU A 122 -20.17 17.05 5.20
CA LEU A 122 -19.05 17.56 5.98
C LEU A 122 -18.49 18.83 5.32
N PRO A 123 -18.09 19.85 6.11
CA PRO A 123 -17.37 21.00 5.56
C PRO A 123 -16.11 20.59 4.80
N ALA A 124 -15.87 21.20 3.64
CA ALA A 124 -14.73 20.87 2.78
C ALA A 124 -13.37 20.89 3.54
N ALA A 125 -13.17 21.91 4.41
CA ALA A 125 -11.96 22.00 5.21
C ALA A 125 -11.79 20.83 6.21
N GLN A 126 -12.88 20.28 6.73
CA GLN A 126 -12.84 19.10 7.59
C GLN A 126 -12.47 17.85 6.81
N VAL A 127 -13.02 17.69 5.60
CA VAL A 127 -12.71 16.57 4.70
C VAL A 127 -11.25 16.61 4.29
N GLU A 128 -10.74 17.78 3.89
CA GLU A 128 -9.37 18.01 3.53
C GLU A 128 -8.42 17.65 4.69
N ALA A 129 -8.70 18.17 5.89
CA ALA A 129 -7.89 17.86 7.06
C ALA A 129 -7.91 16.37 7.43
N ALA A 130 -9.06 15.68 7.30
CA ALA A 130 -9.17 14.26 7.57
C ALA A 130 -8.37 13.43 6.53
N TYR A 131 -8.44 13.80 5.26
CA TYR A 131 -7.66 13.16 4.19
C TYR A 131 -6.16 13.30 4.45
N ASP A 132 -5.70 14.52 4.73
CA ASP A 132 -4.30 14.82 4.99
C ASP A 132 -3.78 14.11 6.24
N HIS A 133 -4.60 14.00 7.27
CA HIS A 133 -4.28 13.25 8.49
C HIS A 133 -4.06 11.76 8.19
N GLU A 134 -4.98 11.10 7.49
CA GLU A 134 -4.86 9.67 7.18
C GLU A 134 -3.70 9.40 6.21
N ASN A 135 -3.44 10.31 5.27
CA ASN A 135 -2.28 10.25 4.39
C ASN A 135 -0.97 10.33 5.18
N ALA A 136 -0.85 11.28 6.12
CA ALA A 136 0.35 11.43 6.95
C ALA A 136 0.63 10.18 7.80
N LEU A 137 -0.39 9.61 8.46
CA LEU A 137 -0.27 8.37 9.21
C LEU A 137 0.19 7.20 8.33
N ASN A 138 -0.34 7.11 7.12
CA ASN A 138 0.03 6.05 6.20
C ASN A 138 1.44 6.22 5.65
N ARG A 139 1.87 7.45 5.38
CA ARG A 139 3.23 7.78 4.98
C ARG A 139 4.26 7.37 6.03
N ASP A 140 4.01 7.69 7.30
CA ASP A 140 4.90 7.32 8.40
C ASP A 140 5.01 5.79 8.53
N LEU A 141 3.90 5.08 8.40
CA LEU A 141 3.87 3.61 8.40
C LEU A 141 4.66 3.02 7.22
N LEU A 142 4.53 3.59 6.02
CA LEU A 142 5.28 3.16 4.85
C LEU A 142 6.78 3.33 5.06
N LEU A 143 7.22 4.48 5.57
CA LEU A 143 8.64 4.74 5.81
C LEU A 143 9.22 3.78 6.85
N ALA A 144 8.48 3.50 7.93
CA ALA A 144 8.89 2.53 8.94
C ALA A 144 9.02 1.12 8.34
N LYS A 145 8.02 0.66 7.55
CA LYS A 145 8.06 -0.63 6.87
C LYS A 145 9.21 -0.72 5.86
N ASN A 146 9.44 0.32 5.07
CA ASN A 146 10.54 0.33 4.10
C ASN A 146 11.92 0.23 4.77
N HIS A 147 12.08 0.86 5.94
CA HIS A 147 13.29 0.71 6.74
C HIS A 147 13.54 -0.75 7.11
N ASP A 148 12.52 -1.47 7.56
CA ASP A 148 12.66 -2.85 8.05
C ASP A 148 12.79 -3.87 6.91
N TYR A 149 12.02 -3.69 5.83
CA TYR A 149 11.96 -4.63 4.69
C TYR A 149 12.93 -4.30 3.55
N GLY A 150 13.68 -3.19 3.62
CA GLY A 150 14.69 -2.83 2.61
C GLY A 150 14.14 -2.66 1.20
N GLU A 151 12.88 -2.22 1.07
CA GLU A 151 12.18 -2.00 -0.21
C GLU A 151 12.09 -3.25 -1.11
N ALA A 152 11.93 -4.42 -0.52
CA ALA A 152 11.83 -5.69 -1.26
C ALA A 152 10.70 -5.69 -2.31
N TRP A 153 9.67 -4.85 -2.14
CA TRP A 153 8.57 -4.68 -3.08
C TRP A 153 9.02 -4.24 -4.48
N ARG A 154 10.19 -3.56 -4.61
CA ARG A 154 10.74 -3.15 -5.91
C ARG A 154 11.07 -4.31 -6.84
N GLN A 155 11.27 -5.50 -6.28
CA GLN A 155 11.53 -6.73 -7.05
C GLN A 155 10.25 -7.51 -7.36
N MET A 156 9.10 -7.01 -6.94
CA MET A 156 7.82 -7.66 -7.20
C MET A 156 7.28 -7.29 -8.59
N ARG A 157 6.49 -8.20 -9.16
CA ARG A 157 5.69 -7.91 -10.35
C ARG A 157 4.47 -7.09 -9.94
N VAL A 158 4.05 -6.15 -10.78
CA VAL A 158 2.79 -5.38 -10.57
C VAL A 158 1.60 -6.34 -10.43
N SER A 159 1.57 -7.46 -11.18
CA SER A 159 0.51 -8.47 -11.03
C SER A 159 0.48 -9.11 -9.64
N SER A 160 1.65 -9.40 -9.05
CA SER A 160 1.73 -9.93 -7.69
C SER A 160 1.24 -8.91 -6.64
N ILE A 161 1.50 -7.63 -6.88
CA ILE A 161 0.98 -6.55 -6.04
C ILE A 161 -0.55 -6.47 -6.13
N THR A 162 -1.11 -6.61 -7.33
CA THR A 162 -2.58 -6.71 -7.54
C THR A 162 -3.18 -7.89 -6.75
N ASP A 163 -2.52 -9.04 -6.77
CA ASP A 163 -2.95 -10.22 -6.01
C ASP A 163 -2.91 -9.98 -4.49
N LEU A 164 -1.91 -9.25 -3.99
CA LEU A 164 -1.86 -8.86 -2.57
C LEU A 164 -3.01 -7.93 -2.19
N ILE A 165 -3.39 -6.98 -3.05
CA ILE A 165 -4.56 -6.13 -2.83
C ILE A 165 -5.83 -6.99 -2.75
N LEU A 166 -6.03 -7.91 -3.70
CA LEU A 166 -7.19 -8.81 -3.71
C LEU A 166 -7.22 -9.73 -2.48
N MET A 167 -6.07 -10.23 -2.04
CA MET A 167 -5.96 -11.03 -0.81
C MET A 167 -6.37 -10.24 0.44
N LYS A 168 -5.91 -8.97 0.55
CA LYS A 168 -6.31 -8.10 1.67
C LYS A 168 -7.80 -7.77 1.61
N LEU A 169 -8.38 -7.55 0.43
CA LEU A 169 -9.82 -7.36 0.25
C LEU A 169 -10.62 -8.57 0.72
N HIS A 170 -10.18 -9.78 0.34
CA HIS A 170 -10.83 -11.00 0.82
C HIS A 170 -10.81 -11.08 2.35
N ARG A 171 -9.68 -10.72 2.98
CA ARG A 171 -9.55 -10.67 4.43
C ARG A 171 -10.48 -9.63 5.06
N VAL A 172 -10.57 -8.42 4.48
CA VAL A 172 -11.48 -7.37 4.96
C VAL A 172 -12.93 -7.87 4.93
N LYS A 173 -13.38 -8.44 3.81
CA LYS A 173 -14.74 -9.00 3.68
C LYS A 173 -15.04 -10.05 4.76
N GLN A 174 -14.10 -10.97 5.02
CA GLN A 174 -14.25 -11.94 6.10
C GLN A 174 -14.40 -11.27 7.47
N LEU A 175 -13.62 -10.21 7.75
CA LEU A 175 -13.71 -9.48 9.02
C LEU A 175 -15.03 -8.70 9.14
N GLU A 176 -15.52 -8.12 8.06
CA GLU A 176 -16.81 -7.43 8.01
C GLU A 176 -17.99 -8.40 8.26
N ASP A 177 -17.93 -9.62 7.68
CA ASP A 177 -18.96 -10.65 7.84
C ASP A 177 -19.05 -11.19 9.28
N ILE A 178 -17.95 -11.27 10.01
CA ILE A 178 -17.91 -11.76 11.42
C ILE A 178 -18.01 -10.63 12.45
N GLY A 179 -18.35 -9.40 12.05
CA GLY A 179 -18.48 -8.27 12.95
C GLY A 179 -17.17 -7.77 13.55
N GLY A 180 -16.03 -8.09 12.93
CA GLY A 180 -14.71 -7.64 13.36
C GLY A 180 -14.05 -8.46 14.47
N ASP A 181 -14.71 -9.49 15.00
CA ASP A 181 -14.15 -10.39 16.04
C ASP A 181 -13.13 -11.35 15.43
N ALA A 182 -11.86 -10.95 15.37
CA ALA A 182 -10.77 -11.79 14.90
C ALA A 182 -9.76 -12.09 16.02
N TRP A 183 -9.35 -13.35 16.14
CA TRP A 183 -8.41 -13.80 17.18
C TRP A 183 -7.01 -13.22 17.05
N VAL A 184 -6.57 -13.00 15.79
CA VAL A 184 -5.29 -12.35 15.47
C VAL A 184 -5.50 -11.56 14.17
N SER A 185 -5.65 -10.27 14.24
CA SER A 185 -5.74 -9.46 13.02
C SER A 185 -5.16 -8.06 13.24
N GLU A 186 -4.50 -7.57 12.21
CA GLU A 186 -4.17 -6.15 12.09
C GLU A 186 -5.44 -5.29 11.97
N GLY A 187 -6.62 -5.91 12.00
CA GLY A 187 -7.90 -5.26 11.82
C GLY A 187 -8.15 -4.82 10.37
N VAL A 188 -9.34 -4.31 10.16
CA VAL A 188 -9.78 -3.75 8.87
C VAL A 188 -8.93 -2.53 8.50
N GLU A 189 -8.59 -1.68 9.47
CA GLU A 189 -7.75 -0.49 9.27
C GLU A 189 -6.37 -0.84 8.68
N GLY A 190 -5.65 -1.80 9.27
CA GLY A 190 -4.34 -2.23 8.78
C GLY A 190 -4.40 -2.75 7.35
N SER A 191 -5.47 -3.46 6.99
CA SER A 191 -5.67 -3.96 5.64
C SER A 191 -5.89 -2.84 4.61
N TYR A 192 -6.64 -1.78 4.94
CA TYR A 192 -6.77 -0.62 4.06
C TYR A 192 -5.45 0.13 3.89
N ARG A 193 -4.65 0.27 4.95
CA ARG A 193 -3.31 0.87 4.87
C ARG A 193 -2.37 0.07 3.99
N ASP A 194 -2.41 -1.26 4.09
CA ASP A 194 -1.60 -2.13 3.25
C ASP A 194 -2.01 -2.03 1.77
N MET A 195 -3.32 -2.07 1.47
CA MET A 195 -3.83 -1.93 0.11
C MET A 195 -3.47 -0.58 -0.52
N LEU A 196 -3.54 0.51 0.26
CA LEU A 196 -3.08 1.83 -0.18
C LEU A 196 -1.60 1.79 -0.55
N ASN A 197 -0.73 1.25 0.32
CA ASN A 197 0.70 1.16 0.06
C ASN A 197 1.01 0.28 -1.15
N TYR A 198 0.31 -0.85 -1.32
CA TYR A 198 0.46 -1.70 -2.51
C TYR A 198 0.07 -0.97 -3.79
N ALA A 199 -1.01 -0.18 -3.79
CA ALA A 199 -1.40 0.62 -4.95
C ALA A 199 -0.36 1.69 -5.29
N VAL A 200 0.24 2.35 -4.29
CA VAL A 200 1.36 3.29 -4.49
C VAL A 200 2.57 2.56 -5.07
N PHE A 201 2.95 1.39 -4.54
CA PHE A 201 4.07 0.62 -5.08
C PHE A 201 3.85 0.21 -6.54
N ALA A 202 2.63 -0.19 -6.88
CA ALA A 202 2.28 -0.52 -8.27
C ALA A 202 2.47 0.68 -9.20
N LEU A 203 2.02 1.88 -8.79
CA LEU A 203 2.20 3.11 -9.57
C LEU A 203 3.68 3.47 -9.73
N ILE A 204 4.48 3.41 -8.66
CA ILE A 204 5.93 3.66 -8.74
C ILE A 204 6.60 2.72 -9.76
N LEU A 205 6.34 1.40 -9.66
CA LEU A 205 6.93 0.42 -10.57
C LEU A 205 6.50 0.63 -12.03
N ARG A 206 5.26 1.07 -12.27
CA ARG A 206 4.74 1.35 -13.61
C ARG A 206 5.36 2.62 -14.18
N GLU A 207 5.52 3.67 -13.39
CA GLU A 207 6.17 4.92 -13.79
C GLU A 207 7.66 4.69 -14.10
N GLU A 208 8.37 3.91 -13.26
CA GLU A 208 9.77 3.53 -13.50
C GLU A 208 9.96 2.66 -14.74
N ALA A 209 8.97 1.85 -15.12
CA ALA A 209 9.01 1.03 -16.33
C ALA A 209 8.67 1.79 -17.63
N ALA A 210 8.05 2.96 -17.53
CA ALA A 210 7.65 3.79 -18.66
C ALA A 210 8.70 4.85 -19.04
N GLY A 211 9.64 5.20 -18.14
CA GLY A 211 10.73 6.16 -18.32
C GLY A 211 12.03 5.52 -18.68
#